data_73075841b53c2cf50c1547c888c85ee7
#
_entry.id   73075841b53c2cf50c1547c888c85ee7
#
_cell.length_a   1.000
_cell.length_b   1.000
_cell.length_c   1.000
_cell.angle_alpha   90.00
_cell.angle_beta   90.00
_cell.angle_gamma   90.00
#
_symmetry.space_group_name_H-M   'P 1'
#
loop_
_entity.id
_entity.type
_entity.pdbx_description
1 polymer ?
#
loop_
_entity_poly.entity_id
_entity_poly.type
_entity_poly.pdbx_seq_one_letter_code
_entity_poly.pdbx_strand_id
1 'polypeptide(L)'
;MSKKLIKLSEGVQGLFVRNYRFKTTLVSFNVYLPLKRETVADYALLPFILTSCSKKYPNFSKLNYKLSKLYGATLSASTEKLGDCQLLRMSVSVINDEYTLQSESLVKQASELMLKLLFEPNTEGGAFFDEDVEREKRKAIEHIRGEMSEKRVFAKKRLIEEMYKDQPYGVAKCGSEEDVQKITGESLYKAWQ
;
A
#
# COMPACT_ATOMS: atom_id res chain seq x y z
N MET A 1 -0.46 25.31 11.96
CA MET A 1 -0.11 24.20 11.09
C MET A 1 1.15 24.60 10.32
N SER A 2 2.26 23.89 10.45
CA SER A 2 3.48 24.13 9.68
C SER A 2 3.72 23.00 8.70
N LYS A 3 4.19 23.33 7.50
CA LYS A 3 4.53 22.36 6.46
C LYS A 3 6.00 22.55 6.08
N LYS A 4 6.75 21.47 5.95
CA LYS A 4 8.12 21.47 5.48
C LYS A 4 8.28 20.39 4.42
N LEU A 5 8.60 20.81 3.20
CA LEU A 5 8.95 19.91 2.09
C LEU A 5 10.48 19.77 2.05
N ILE A 6 10.96 18.55 1.93
CA ILE A 6 12.39 18.21 1.85
C ILE A 6 12.60 17.31 0.65
N LYS A 7 13.52 17.67 -0.23
CA LYS A 7 14.01 16.79 -1.29
C LYS A 7 15.03 15.82 -0.68
N LEU A 8 14.74 14.51 -0.73
CA LEU A 8 15.61 13.47 -0.18
C LEU A 8 16.60 12.97 -1.25
N SER A 9 16.08 12.72 -2.45
CA SER A 9 16.85 12.35 -3.65
C SER A 9 16.08 12.73 -4.89
N GLU A 10 16.57 12.40 -6.07
CA GLU A 10 15.83 12.57 -7.30
C GLU A 10 14.58 11.69 -7.28
N GLY A 11 13.41 12.27 -7.59
CA GLY A 11 12.11 11.58 -7.52
C GLY A 11 11.57 11.32 -6.10
N VAL A 12 12.34 11.59 -5.02
CA VAL A 12 11.91 11.30 -3.65
C VAL A 12 11.82 12.58 -2.83
N GLN A 13 10.64 12.83 -2.27
CA GLN A 13 10.35 13.99 -1.44
C GLN A 13 9.71 13.58 -0.11
N GLY A 14 10.09 14.25 0.95
CA GLY A 14 9.48 14.13 2.27
C GLY A 14 8.64 15.37 2.60
N LEU A 15 7.39 15.16 2.98
CA LEU A 15 6.52 16.23 3.46
C LEU A 15 6.23 16.04 4.95
N PHE A 16 6.66 16.99 5.75
CA PHE A 16 6.34 17.05 7.17
C PHE A 16 5.22 18.07 7.41
N VAL A 17 4.15 17.59 8.05
CA VAL A 17 3.01 18.43 8.42
C VAL A 17 2.82 18.35 9.93
N ARG A 18 3.06 19.45 10.63
CA ARG A 18 2.87 19.52 12.09
C ARG A 18 1.55 20.19 12.42
N ASN A 19 0.71 19.44 13.15
CA ASN A 19 -0.58 19.93 13.62
C ASN A 19 -0.87 19.40 15.04
N TYR A 20 -0.87 20.27 16.02
CA TYR A 20 -1.07 19.93 17.43
C TYR A 20 -2.51 19.55 17.82
N ARG A 21 -3.44 19.61 16.87
CA ARG A 21 -4.83 19.19 17.12
C ARG A 21 -5.01 17.68 17.18
N PHE A 22 -4.05 16.91 16.64
CA PHE A 22 -4.11 15.45 16.58
C PHE A 22 -3.17 14.84 17.61
N LYS A 23 -3.68 13.83 18.31
CA LYS A 23 -2.89 13.01 19.26
C LYS A 23 -2.13 11.88 18.59
N THR A 24 -2.32 11.72 17.29
CA THR A 24 -1.69 10.66 16.49
C THR A 24 -0.82 11.25 15.39
N THR A 25 0.24 10.52 15.04
CA THR A 25 1.07 10.80 13.88
C THR A 25 0.85 9.73 12.83
N LEU A 26 0.64 10.15 11.59
CA LEU A 26 0.56 9.28 10.42
C LEU A 26 1.90 9.34 9.67
N VAL A 27 2.55 8.19 9.50
CA VAL A 27 3.68 8.01 8.59
C VAL A 27 3.17 7.31 7.34
N SER A 28 3.36 7.92 6.18
CA SER A 28 2.82 7.42 4.92
C SER A 28 3.89 7.40 3.84
N PHE A 29 3.99 6.29 3.11
CA PHE A 29 4.73 6.16 1.85
C PHE A 29 3.74 6.16 0.70
N ASN A 30 3.99 7.02 -0.28
CA ASN A 30 3.15 7.19 -1.45
C ASN A 30 4.04 7.04 -2.69
N VAL A 31 3.76 6.04 -3.52
CA VAL A 31 4.48 5.77 -4.77
C VAL A 31 3.55 6.08 -5.92
N TYR A 32 4.00 6.95 -6.82
CA TYR A 32 3.24 7.36 -8.01
C TYR A 32 3.82 6.65 -9.22
N LEU A 33 3.03 5.82 -9.88
CA LEU A 33 3.43 5.04 -11.05
C LEU A 33 2.54 5.39 -12.24
N PRO A 34 3.06 5.35 -13.48
CA PRO A 34 2.21 5.47 -14.66
C PRO A 34 1.16 4.35 -14.68
N LEU A 35 -0.08 4.72 -14.97
CA LEU A 35 -1.16 3.74 -15.09
C LEU A 35 -1.07 3.02 -16.43
N LYS A 36 -0.64 1.76 -16.42
CA LYS A 36 -0.48 0.89 -17.58
C LYS A 36 -1.22 -0.40 -17.40
N ARG A 37 -1.91 -0.85 -18.45
CA ARG A 37 -2.72 -2.08 -18.41
C ARG A 37 -1.89 -3.32 -18.07
N GLU A 38 -0.65 -3.38 -18.53
CA GLU A 38 0.25 -4.53 -18.37
C GLU A 38 0.76 -4.72 -16.96
N THR A 39 0.84 -3.64 -16.17
CA THR A 39 1.47 -3.66 -14.84
C THR A 39 0.52 -3.29 -13.70
N VAL A 40 -0.68 -2.83 -14.04
CA VAL A 40 -1.62 -2.27 -13.04
C VAL A 40 -1.99 -3.25 -11.95
N ALA A 41 -2.16 -4.54 -12.28
CA ALA A 41 -2.57 -5.56 -11.32
C ALA A 41 -1.44 -5.93 -10.35
N ASP A 42 -0.21 -6.11 -10.85
CA ASP A 42 0.96 -6.35 -10.01
C ASP A 42 1.20 -5.19 -9.05
N TYR A 43 1.21 -3.96 -9.56
CA TYR A 43 1.39 -2.76 -8.72
C TYR A 43 0.25 -2.59 -7.72
N ALA A 44 -0.99 -2.92 -8.10
CA ALA A 44 -2.13 -2.80 -7.19
C ALA A 44 -2.01 -3.72 -5.98
N LEU A 45 -1.40 -4.90 -6.14
CA LEU A 45 -1.27 -5.88 -5.07
C LEU A 45 -0.08 -5.61 -4.13
N LEU A 46 0.95 -4.89 -4.62
CA LEU A 46 2.18 -4.62 -3.86
C LEU A 46 1.96 -4.01 -2.47
N PRO A 47 1.17 -2.95 -2.27
CA PRO A 47 0.99 -2.37 -0.94
C PRO A 47 0.43 -3.37 0.07
N PHE A 48 -0.45 -4.25 -0.38
CA PHE A 48 -1.12 -5.23 0.47
C PHE A 48 -0.18 -6.36 0.87
N ILE A 49 0.60 -6.92 -0.06
CA ILE A 49 1.56 -7.98 0.26
C ILE A 49 2.71 -7.45 1.13
N LEU A 50 3.22 -6.24 0.85
CA LEU A 50 4.29 -5.62 1.63
C LEU A 50 3.86 -5.28 3.07
N THR A 51 2.57 -4.98 3.29
CA THR A 51 2.05 -4.71 4.63
C THR A 51 1.54 -5.96 5.36
N SER A 52 1.57 -7.13 4.72
CA SER A 52 1.16 -8.38 5.36
C SER A 52 2.28 -9.09 6.11
N CYS A 53 3.52 -9.03 5.61
CA CYS A 53 4.70 -9.67 6.20
C CYS A 53 6.01 -9.04 5.72
N SER A 54 7.11 -9.36 6.40
CA SER A 54 8.48 -8.98 6.00
C SER A 54 9.46 -10.04 6.51
N LYS A 55 10.72 -9.99 6.10
CA LYS A 55 11.77 -10.89 6.64
C LYS A 55 11.81 -10.90 8.16
N LYS A 56 11.64 -9.75 8.79
CA LYS A 56 11.63 -9.63 10.25
C LYS A 56 10.32 -10.08 10.89
N TYR A 57 9.21 -9.90 10.20
CA TYR A 57 7.86 -10.25 10.65
C TYR A 57 7.21 -11.19 9.63
N PRO A 58 7.65 -12.47 9.56
CA PRO A 58 7.29 -13.39 8.47
C PRO A 58 5.84 -13.86 8.50
N ASN A 59 5.09 -13.52 9.53
CA ASN A 59 3.67 -13.85 9.61
C ASN A 59 2.87 -12.73 10.31
N PHE A 60 1.56 -12.76 10.06
CA PHE A 60 0.60 -11.79 10.58
C PHE A 60 0.65 -11.66 12.12
N SER A 61 0.83 -12.75 12.85
CA SER A 61 0.88 -12.74 14.32
C SER A 61 2.07 -11.95 14.86
N LYS A 62 3.27 -12.14 14.26
CA LYS A 62 4.47 -11.39 14.65
C LYS A 62 4.35 -9.90 14.33
N LEU A 63 3.77 -9.59 13.16
CA LEU A 63 3.53 -8.20 12.77
C LEU A 63 2.52 -7.53 13.71
N ASN A 64 1.38 -8.17 13.98
CA ASN A 64 0.38 -7.67 14.92
C ASN A 64 0.92 -7.51 16.34
N TYR A 65 1.75 -8.44 16.81
CA TYR A 65 2.41 -8.30 18.09
C TYR A 65 3.30 -7.04 18.14
N LYS A 66 4.04 -6.73 17.04
CA LYS A 66 4.80 -5.48 16.95
C LYS A 66 3.89 -4.26 16.94
N LEU A 67 2.78 -4.27 16.19
CA LEU A 67 1.81 -3.18 16.17
C LEU A 67 1.16 -2.95 17.53
N SER A 68 0.83 -4.02 18.27
CA SER A 68 0.32 -3.95 19.63
C SER A 68 1.33 -3.30 20.58
N LYS A 69 2.62 -3.64 20.46
CA LYS A 69 3.70 -2.99 21.22
C LYS A 69 3.90 -1.51 20.86
N LEU A 70 3.43 -1.07 19.72
CA LEU A 70 3.37 0.34 19.31
C LEU A 70 2.05 0.99 19.74
N TYR A 71 1.52 0.61 20.90
CA TYR A 71 0.26 1.12 21.48
C TYR A 71 -0.94 0.92 20.57
N GLY A 72 -0.99 -0.22 19.87
CA GLY A 72 -2.07 -0.52 18.95
C GLY A 72 -1.98 0.28 17.63
N ALA A 73 -0.78 0.47 17.12
CA ALA A 73 -0.57 1.14 15.83
C ALA A 73 -1.40 0.49 14.73
N THR A 74 -2.00 1.32 13.87
CA THR A 74 -2.79 0.86 12.73
C THR A 74 -1.97 0.94 11.45
N LEU A 75 -1.81 -0.20 10.78
CA LEU A 75 -1.16 -0.32 9.48
C LEU A 75 -2.24 -0.39 8.38
N SER A 76 -2.07 0.37 7.32
CA SER A 76 -3.02 0.45 6.21
C SER A 76 -2.31 0.44 4.87
N ALA A 77 -2.94 -0.19 3.89
CA ALA A 77 -2.53 -0.20 2.50
C ALA A 77 -3.70 0.19 1.60
N SER A 78 -3.43 0.92 0.54
CA SER A 78 -4.43 1.24 -0.48
C SER A 78 -3.78 1.46 -1.84
N THR A 79 -4.57 1.24 -2.89
CA THR A 79 -4.24 1.59 -4.26
C THR A 79 -5.33 2.50 -4.80
N GLU A 80 -4.93 3.65 -5.29
CA GLU A 80 -5.82 4.68 -5.82
C GLU A 80 -5.43 5.04 -7.25
N LYS A 81 -6.34 5.70 -7.97
CA LYS A 81 -6.09 6.28 -9.28
C LYS A 81 -6.13 7.79 -9.19
N LEU A 82 -5.09 8.46 -9.63
CA LEU A 82 -4.98 9.91 -9.63
C LEU A 82 -4.58 10.39 -11.04
N GLY A 83 -5.58 10.79 -11.84
CA GLY A 83 -5.37 11.05 -13.26
C GLY A 83 -4.83 9.79 -13.96
N ASP A 84 -3.74 9.95 -14.70
CA ASP A 84 -3.07 8.86 -15.42
C ASP A 84 -2.02 8.12 -14.57
N CYS A 85 -2.04 8.35 -13.26
CA CYS A 85 -1.14 7.68 -12.32
C CYS A 85 -1.90 6.71 -11.41
N GLN A 86 -1.23 5.61 -11.09
CA GLN A 86 -1.59 4.71 -10.00
C GLN A 86 -0.81 5.14 -8.75
N LEU A 87 -1.52 5.39 -7.67
CA LEU A 87 -0.96 5.75 -6.37
C LEU A 87 -1.01 4.55 -5.44
N LEU A 88 0.17 4.05 -5.09
CA LEU A 88 0.33 3.02 -4.07
C LEU A 88 0.60 3.71 -2.73
N ARG A 89 -0.24 3.45 -1.74
CA ARG A 89 -0.09 4.04 -0.41
C ARG A 89 0.03 2.97 0.65
N MET A 90 1.03 3.13 1.49
CA MET A 90 1.19 2.39 2.74
C MET A 90 1.32 3.39 3.87
N SER A 91 0.65 3.16 4.98
CA SER A 91 0.71 4.08 6.10
C SER A 91 0.59 3.37 7.44
N VAL A 92 1.22 3.95 8.46
CA VAL A 92 1.08 3.54 9.85
C VAL A 92 0.70 4.72 10.70
N SER A 93 -0.32 4.56 11.52
CA SER A 93 -0.79 5.56 12.48
C SER A 93 -0.40 5.12 13.89
N VAL A 94 0.29 6.00 14.62
CA VAL A 94 0.70 5.79 16.01
C VAL A 94 0.30 6.98 16.87
N ILE A 95 0.17 6.80 18.17
CA ILE A 95 0.02 7.94 19.09
C ILE A 95 1.33 8.75 19.11
N ASN A 96 1.24 10.04 19.39
CA ASN A 96 2.44 10.89 19.50
C ASN A 96 3.26 10.50 20.73
N ASP A 97 4.59 10.66 20.62
CA ASP A 97 5.55 10.28 21.65
C ASP A 97 5.26 10.94 23.00
N GLU A 98 4.65 12.11 23.05
CA GLU A 98 4.24 12.84 24.27
C GLU A 98 3.13 12.14 25.09
N TYR A 99 2.42 11.16 24.50
CA TYR A 99 1.38 10.37 25.19
C TYR A 99 1.85 8.97 25.59
N THR A 100 3.14 8.67 25.47
CA THR A 100 3.70 7.38 25.86
C THR A 100 3.96 7.32 27.38
N LEU A 101 3.84 6.14 27.96
CA LEU A 101 4.07 5.94 29.39
C LEU A 101 5.56 5.96 29.78
N GLN A 102 6.46 5.61 28.84
CA GLN A 102 7.90 5.41 29.08
C GLN A 102 8.79 6.30 28.22
N SER A 103 8.27 7.42 27.73
CA SER A 103 9.00 8.35 26.82
C SER A 103 9.60 7.65 25.58
N GLU A 104 8.87 6.68 25.04
CA GLU A 104 9.28 5.91 23.86
C GLU A 104 9.11 6.74 22.59
N SER A 105 10.06 6.63 21.66
CA SER A 105 9.93 7.24 20.33
C SER A 105 9.14 6.32 19.38
N LEU A 106 7.80 6.37 19.49
CA LEU A 106 6.89 5.55 18.68
C LEU A 106 6.92 5.94 17.20
N VAL A 107 7.00 7.23 16.92
CA VAL A 107 7.06 7.74 15.54
C VAL A 107 8.31 7.21 14.82
N LYS A 108 9.47 7.19 15.51
CA LYS A 108 10.69 6.59 14.98
C LYS A 108 10.53 5.09 14.75
N GLN A 109 10.01 4.35 15.73
CA GLN A 109 9.80 2.91 15.61
C GLN A 109 8.79 2.55 14.50
N ALA A 110 7.74 3.34 14.33
CA ALA A 110 6.76 3.17 13.24
C ALA A 110 7.40 3.44 11.88
N SER A 111 8.24 4.48 11.77
CA SER A 111 8.98 4.77 10.54
C SER A 111 9.95 3.65 10.18
N GLU A 112 10.69 3.13 11.16
CA GLU A 112 11.59 1.98 10.96
C GLU A 112 10.82 0.71 10.56
N LEU A 113 9.63 0.48 11.13
CA LEU A 113 8.76 -0.62 10.75
C LEU A 113 8.36 -0.49 9.27
N MET A 114 7.90 0.69 8.86
CA MET A 114 7.50 0.94 7.48
C MET A 114 8.65 0.75 6.48
N LEU A 115 9.85 1.23 6.81
CA LEU A 115 11.04 1.01 5.97
C LEU A 115 11.35 -0.49 5.84
N LYS A 116 11.24 -1.26 6.91
CA LYS A 116 11.45 -2.72 6.85
C LYS A 116 10.39 -3.44 6.02
N LEU A 117 9.14 -3.04 6.12
CA LEU A 117 8.07 -3.60 5.29
C LEU A 117 8.31 -3.30 3.80
N LEU A 118 8.79 -2.10 3.49
CA LEU A 118 9.01 -1.65 2.12
C LEU A 118 10.29 -2.24 1.49
N PHE A 119 11.40 -2.28 2.24
CA PHE A 119 12.72 -2.63 1.70
C PHE A 119 13.23 -4.03 2.08
N GLU A 120 12.57 -4.69 3.04
CA GLU A 120 12.93 -6.05 3.48
C GLU A 120 11.71 -6.98 3.39
N PRO A 121 11.06 -7.12 2.19
CA PRO A 121 9.90 -7.99 2.05
C PRO A 121 10.24 -9.45 2.33
N ASN A 122 9.23 -10.25 2.65
CA ASN A 122 9.37 -11.68 2.86
C ASN A 122 9.44 -12.40 1.51
N THR A 123 10.65 -12.59 0.98
CA THR A 123 10.90 -13.17 -0.35
C THR A 123 12.01 -14.21 -0.28
N GLU A 124 11.94 -15.22 -1.15
CA GLU A 124 12.94 -16.25 -1.33
C GLU A 124 13.15 -16.53 -2.83
N GLY A 125 14.41 -16.71 -3.23
CA GLY A 125 14.75 -17.05 -4.62
C GLY A 125 14.30 -16.05 -5.68
N GLY A 126 14.06 -14.78 -5.32
CA GLY A 126 13.56 -13.76 -6.27
C GLY A 126 12.04 -13.79 -6.47
N ALA A 127 11.31 -14.37 -5.54
CA ALA A 127 9.85 -14.42 -5.56
C ALA A 127 9.25 -14.16 -4.18
N PHE A 128 8.02 -13.65 -4.12
CA PHE A 128 7.20 -13.70 -2.92
C PHE A 128 6.65 -15.11 -2.72
N PHE A 129 6.39 -15.52 -1.48
CA PHE A 129 5.83 -16.83 -1.19
C PHE A 129 4.42 -16.99 -1.77
N ASP A 130 4.16 -18.08 -2.46
CA ASP A 130 2.90 -18.35 -3.15
C ASP A 130 1.69 -18.28 -2.20
N GLU A 131 1.83 -18.76 -0.97
CA GLU A 131 0.76 -18.70 0.04
C GLU A 131 0.33 -17.24 0.34
N ASP A 132 1.30 -16.33 0.46
CA ASP A 132 1.03 -14.91 0.70
C ASP A 132 0.40 -14.27 -0.54
N VAL A 133 0.90 -14.58 -1.73
CA VAL A 133 0.38 -14.10 -3.02
C VAL A 133 -1.06 -14.54 -3.21
N GLU A 134 -1.36 -15.83 -3.06
CA GLU A 134 -2.70 -16.37 -3.26
C GLU A 134 -3.70 -15.83 -2.22
N ARG A 135 -3.25 -15.56 -1.01
CA ARG A 135 -4.09 -14.90 0.01
C ARG A 135 -4.49 -13.48 -0.42
N GLU A 136 -3.55 -12.67 -0.90
CA GLU A 136 -3.84 -11.29 -1.30
C GLU A 136 -4.60 -11.25 -2.65
N LYS A 137 -4.33 -12.17 -3.59
CA LYS A 137 -5.13 -12.33 -4.82
C LYS A 137 -6.60 -12.60 -4.51
N ARG A 138 -6.91 -13.50 -3.59
CA ARG A 138 -8.30 -13.77 -3.20
C ARG A 138 -9.00 -12.53 -2.69
N LYS A 139 -8.35 -11.75 -1.81
CA LYS A 139 -8.91 -10.50 -1.29
C LYS A 139 -9.14 -9.47 -2.41
N ALA A 140 -8.20 -9.34 -3.34
CA ALA A 140 -8.31 -8.44 -4.48
C ALA A 140 -9.48 -8.84 -5.40
N ILE A 141 -9.64 -10.12 -5.70
CA ILE A 141 -10.74 -10.64 -6.50
C ILE A 141 -12.09 -10.42 -5.80
N GLU A 142 -12.17 -10.71 -4.50
CA GLU A 142 -13.37 -10.44 -3.69
C GLU A 142 -13.75 -8.96 -3.71
N HIS A 143 -12.76 -8.08 -3.61
CA HIS A 143 -12.98 -6.64 -3.70
C HIS A 143 -13.50 -6.21 -5.08
N ILE A 144 -12.90 -6.72 -6.18
CA ILE A 144 -13.34 -6.46 -7.55
C ILE A 144 -14.80 -6.92 -7.76
N ARG A 145 -15.13 -8.12 -7.28
CA ARG A 145 -16.50 -8.66 -7.35
C ARG A 145 -17.49 -7.85 -6.52
N GLY A 146 -17.04 -7.38 -5.34
CA GLY A 146 -17.83 -6.50 -4.48
C GLY A 146 -18.16 -5.17 -5.17
N GLU A 147 -17.20 -4.55 -5.86
CA GLU A 147 -17.42 -3.33 -6.66
C GLU A 147 -18.47 -3.56 -7.78
N MET A 148 -18.46 -4.74 -8.40
CA MET A 148 -19.47 -5.09 -9.44
C MET A 148 -20.88 -5.24 -8.88
N SER A 149 -21.02 -5.64 -7.63
CA SER A 149 -22.31 -5.80 -6.97
C SER A 149 -22.94 -4.45 -6.58
N GLU A 150 -22.15 -3.40 -6.46
CA GLU A 150 -22.62 -2.05 -6.15
C GLU A 150 -22.92 -1.29 -7.46
N LYS A 151 -24.21 -1.18 -7.81
CA LYS A 151 -24.67 -0.63 -9.10
C LYS A 151 -24.09 0.74 -9.45
N ARG A 152 -23.93 1.64 -8.46
CA ARG A 152 -23.38 3.00 -8.68
C ARG A 152 -21.90 2.95 -9.01
N VAL A 153 -21.12 2.15 -8.25
CA VAL A 153 -19.69 1.95 -8.47
C VAL A 153 -19.46 1.31 -9.83
N PHE A 154 -20.21 0.26 -10.13
CA PHE A 154 -20.15 -0.43 -11.41
C PHE A 154 -20.47 0.50 -12.59
N ALA A 155 -21.57 1.25 -12.53
CA ALA A 155 -21.95 2.18 -13.61
C ALA A 155 -20.89 3.25 -13.85
N LYS A 156 -20.33 3.84 -12.77
CA LYS A 156 -19.23 4.82 -12.87
C LYS A 156 -17.98 4.19 -13.50
N LYS A 157 -17.62 2.97 -13.09
CA LYS A 157 -16.47 2.24 -13.63
C LYS A 157 -16.64 2.01 -15.13
N ARG A 158 -17.78 1.47 -15.55
CA ARG A 158 -18.10 1.23 -16.97
C ARG A 158 -18.09 2.51 -17.80
N LEU A 159 -18.67 3.59 -17.27
CA LEU A 159 -18.65 4.89 -17.93
C LEU A 159 -17.20 5.37 -18.19
N ILE A 160 -16.32 5.27 -17.20
CA ILE A 160 -14.92 5.68 -17.33
C ILE A 160 -14.19 4.79 -18.36
N GLU A 161 -14.40 3.48 -18.31
CA GLU A 161 -13.81 2.53 -19.25
C GLU A 161 -14.22 2.82 -20.70
N GLU A 162 -15.49 3.13 -20.95
CA GLU A 162 -15.99 3.45 -22.30
C GLU A 162 -15.54 4.84 -22.79
N MET A 163 -15.60 5.86 -21.91
CA MET A 163 -15.20 7.23 -22.29
C MET A 163 -13.70 7.36 -22.55
N TYR A 164 -12.88 6.58 -21.88
CA TYR A 164 -11.41 6.68 -21.92
C TYR A 164 -10.76 5.37 -22.38
N LYS A 165 -11.43 4.64 -23.28
CA LYS A 165 -11.04 3.30 -23.74
C LYS A 165 -9.58 3.19 -24.19
N ASP A 166 -9.09 4.21 -24.91
CA ASP A 166 -7.75 4.26 -25.49
C ASP A 166 -6.78 5.14 -24.69
N GLN A 167 -7.15 5.52 -23.48
CA GLN A 167 -6.36 6.39 -22.61
C GLN A 167 -5.98 5.66 -21.31
N PRO A 168 -4.86 6.01 -20.66
CA PRO A 168 -4.47 5.43 -19.38
C PRO A 168 -5.57 5.55 -18.33
N TYR A 169 -6.30 6.67 -18.32
CA TYR A 169 -7.40 6.89 -17.38
C TYR A 169 -8.54 5.88 -17.51
N GLY A 170 -8.71 5.22 -18.63
CA GLY A 170 -9.69 4.13 -18.82
C GLY A 170 -9.32 2.84 -18.10
N VAL A 171 -8.05 2.66 -17.74
CA VAL A 171 -7.59 1.44 -17.04
C VAL A 171 -8.12 1.42 -15.61
N ALA A 172 -8.68 0.28 -15.19
CA ALA A 172 -9.12 0.08 -13.82
C ALA A 172 -7.92 0.06 -12.84
N LYS A 173 -8.03 0.71 -11.67
CA LYS A 173 -6.94 0.87 -10.70
C LYS A 173 -6.30 -0.42 -10.19
N CYS A 174 -7.03 -1.54 -10.24
CA CYS A 174 -6.58 -2.87 -9.79
C CYS A 174 -6.49 -3.89 -10.93
N GLY A 175 -6.71 -3.44 -12.19
CA GLY A 175 -6.83 -4.37 -13.31
C GLY A 175 -8.17 -5.13 -13.31
N SER A 176 -8.24 -6.18 -14.12
CA SER A 176 -9.36 -7.12 -14.17
C SER A 176 -9.13 -8.32 -13.24
N GLU A 177 -10.16 -9.13 -13.03
CA GLU A 177 -10.04 -10.39 -12.29
C GLU A 177 -9.02 -11.34 -12.98
N GLU A 178 -9.04 -11.41 -14.32
CA GLU A 178 -8.10 -12.22 -15.10
C GLU A 178 -6.66 -11.71 -14.93
N ASP A 179 -6.45 -10.40 -14.84
CA ASP A 179 -5.11 -9.84 -14.63
C ASP A 179 -4.59 -10.22 -13.24
N VAL A 180 -5.43 -10.13 -12.21
CA VAL A 180 -5.08 -10.54 -10.84
C VAL A 180 -4.78 -12.04 -10.77
N GLN A 181 -5.52 -12.89 -11.49
CA GLN A 181 -5.29 -14.34 -11.51
C GLN A 181 -3.91 -14.72 -12.07
N LYS A 182 -3.38 -13.93 -13.01
CA LYS A 182 -2.06 -14.17 -13.64
C LYS A 182 -0.88 -13.79 -12.77
N ILE A 183 -1.09 -13.06 -11.69
CA ILE A 183 -0.02 -12.60 -10.79
C ILE A 183 0.69 -13.81 -10.15
N THR A 184 2.01 -13.78 -10.14
CA THR A 184 2.89 -14.76 -9.50
C THR A 184 3.83 -14.10 -8.50
N GLY A 185 4.47 -14.89 -7.64
CA GLY A 185 5.49 -14.39 -6.72
C GLY A 185 6.65 -13.71 -7.45
N GLU A 186 7.04 -14.23 -8.61
CA GLU A 186 8.10 -13.66 -9.46
C GLU A 186 7.66 -12.33 -10.10
N SER A 187 6.42 -12.23 -10.63
CA SER A 187 5.91 -11.00 -11.23
C SER A 187 5.83 -9.86 -10.22
N LEU A 188 5.37 -10.16 -8.99
CA LEU A 188 5.35 -9.19 -7.89
C LEU A 188 6.75 -8.78 -7.43
N TYR A 189 7.70 -9.73 -7.38
CA TYR A 189 9.07 -9.42 -7.04
C TYR A 189 9.71 -8.48 -8.06
N LYS A 190 9.50 -8.74 -9.35
CA LYS A 190 9.94 -7.87 -10.45
C LYS A 190 9.29 -6.48 -10.38
N ALA A 191 8.01 -6.41 -10.02
CA ALA A 191 7.29 -5.15 -9.86
C ALA A 191 7.76 -4.35 -8.63
N TRP A 192 8.27 -5.03 -7.60
CA TRP A 192 8.82 -4.40 -6.41
C TRP A 192 10.22 -3.82 -6.65
N GLN A 193 11.09 -4.47 -7.47
CA GLN A 193 12.43 -4.01 -7.87
C GLN A 193 12.39 -2.70 -8.64
#